data_69f4472e41f15019312a22063e92a5b9
#
_entry.id   69f4472e41f15019312a22063e92a5b9
#
_cell.length_a   1.000
_cell.length_b   1.000
_cell.length_c   1.000
_cell.angle_alpha   90.00
_cell.angle_beta   90.00
_cell.angle_gamma   90.00
#
_symmetry.space_group_name_H-M   'P 1'
#
loop_
_entity.id
_entity.type
_entity.pdbx_description
1 polymer ?
#
loop_
_entity_poly.entity_id
_entity_poly.type
_entity_poly.pdbx_seq_one_letter_code
_entity_poly.pdbx_strand_id
1 'polypeptide(L)'
;MRQSFFNTILVGILLASASFSANSQTPLRILAYIEPPFMDTDGVSRKGIAIDIAEELFRRVELAFEIVFVPPKRAYIFATTTPGNCVIAIERSQDREAKLQWIGPFLMTRHAFYRMTDSPNHIRSLEDATPYRIGTFLGSGSSEYLESMGMEVDQAPSNDLNVRKLELGRIDLWASDTVSASVLIKENNANIVMERVFLTTLREMACHPSTDPAIVKALQVELQSMYQDGTISRLYARYLGPGV
;
A
#
# COMPACT_ATOMS: atom_id res chain seq x y z
N MET A 1 -80.27 33.26 -34.77
CA MET A 1 -79.60 33.22 -33.48
C MET A 1 -78.92 31.87 -33.29
N ARG A 2 -77.61 31.81 -33.47
CA ARG A 2 -76.77 30.59 -33.30
C ARG A 2 -75.63 30.93 -32.36
N GLN A 3 -75.70 30.40 -31.16
CA GLN A 3 -74.61 30.48 -30.22
C GLN A 3 -73.60 29.37 -30.51
N SER A 4 -72.35 29.71 -30.74
CA SER A 4 -71.25 28.84 -30.97
C SER A 4 -70.45 28.66 -29.61
N PHE A 5 -70.42 27.40 -29.10
CA PHE A 5 -69.64 27.06 -27.92
C PHE A 5 -68.19 26.73 -28.34
N PHE A 6 -67.23 27.54 -27.93
CA PHE A 6 -65.80 27.22 -28.03
C PHE A 6 -65.39 26.36 -26.83
N ASN A 7 -65.07 25.15 -27.12
CA ASN A 7 -64.50 24.21 -26.11
C ASN A 7 -62.99 24.34 -26.14
N THR A 8 -62.44 24.99 -25.13
CA THR A 8 -60.98 25.13 -24.94
C THR A 8 -60.49 23.94 -24.17
N ILE A 9 -59.79 22.98 -24.83
CA ILE A 9 -59.13 21.86 -24.20
C ILE A 9 -57.78 22.34 -23.69
N LEU A 10 -57.63 22.41 -22.35
CA LEU A 10 -56.37 22.72 -21.66
C LEU A 10 -55.56 21.41 -21.54
N VAL A 11 -54.55 21.26 -22.39
CA VAL A 11 -53.62 20.12 -22.31
C VAL A 11 -52.56 20.46 -21.25
N GLY A 12 -52.71 19.88 -20.06
CA GLY A 12 -51.72 19.98 -18.99
C GLY A 12 -50.52 19.04 -19.28
N ILE A 13 -49.40 19.59 -19.64
CA ILE A 13 -48.12 18.86 -19.74
C ILE A 13 -47.60 18.63 -18.33
N LEU A 14 -47.74 17.42 -17.80
CA LEU A 14 -47.04 16.96 -16.60
C LEU A 14 -45.56 16.73 -16.94
N LEU A 15 -44.69 17.66 -16.58
CA LEU A 15 -43.24 17.45 -16.55
C LEU A 15 -42.92 16.55 -15.36
N ALA A 16 -42.74 15.26 -15.62
CA ALA A 16 -42.18 14.30 -14.65
C ALA A 16 -40.70 14.62 -14.46
N SER A 17 -40.38 15.37 -13.41
CA SER A 17 -39.00 15.58 -12.96
C SER A 17 -38.47 14.26 -12.45
N ALA A 18 -37.71 13.52 -13.25
CA ALA A 18 -36.93 12.39 -12.82
C ALA A 18 -35.82 12.92 -11.91
N SER A 19 -36.05 12.83 -10.60
CA SER A 19 -35.02 13.06 -9.61
C SER A 19 -33.97 11.97 -9.74
N PHE A 20 -32.87 12.25 -10.42
CA PHE A 20 -31.67 11.43 -10.35
C PHE A 20 -31.16 11.52 -8.91
N SER A 21 -31.48 10.51 -8.10
CA SER A 21 -30.80 10.31 -6.82
C SER A 21 -29.35 10.01 -7.16
N ALA A 22 -28.48 10.98 -7.08
CA ALA A 22 -27.03 10.77 -7.05
C ALA A 22 -26.77 9.87 -5.85
N ASN A 23 -26.46 8.61 -6.09
CA ASN A 23 -26.05 7.66 -5.07
C ASN A 23 -24.69 8.15 -4.55
N SER A 24 -24.70 8.96 -3.51
CA SER A 24 -23.50 9.44 -2.85
C SER A 24 -22.85 8.24 -2.14
N GLN A 25 -22.08 7.45 -2.89
CA GLN A 25 -21.26 6.40 -2.29
C GLN A 25 -20.25 7.08 -1.38
N THR A 26 -20.21 6.65 -0.13
CA THR A 26 -19.15 7.08 0.80
C THR A 26 -17.80 6.72 0.18
N PRO A 27 -16.87 7.69 0.08
CA PRO A 27 -15.57 7.43 -0.51
C PRO A 27 -14.84 6.31 0.22
N LEU A 28 -14.13 5.45 -0.53
CA LEU A 28 -13.24 4.45 0.07
C LEU A 28 -12.09 5.14 0.78
N ARG A 29 -11.78 4.70 1.99
CA ARG A 29 -10.63 5.18 2.74
C ARG A 29 -9.43 4.30 2.45
N ILE A 30 -8.42 4.89 1.82
CA ILE A 30 -7.17 4.24 1.47
C ILE A 30 -6.15 4.57 2.54
N LEU A 31 -5.86 3.61 3.38
CA LEU A 31 -4.94 3.75 4.51
C LEU A 31 -3.50 3.59 4.01
N ALA A 32 -2.69 4.60 4.23
CA ALA A 32 -1.27 4.64 3.92
C ALA A 32 -0.46 4.80 5.22
N TYR A 33 0.83 4.51 5.13
CA TYR A 33 1.79 4.73 6.22
C TYR A 33 3.12 5.22 5.63
N ILE A 34 3.97 5.82 6.48
CA ILE A 34 5.23 6.38 6.00
C ILE A 34 6.24 5.24 5.78
N GLU A 35 6.58 5.01 4.53
CA GLU A 35 7.59 4.05 4.06
C GLU A 35 8.16 4.50 2.70
N PRO A 36 9.07 5.48 2.67
CA PRO A 36 9.68 5.94 1.44
C PRO A 36 10.49 4.82 0.73
N PRO A 37 10.49 4.77 -0.60
CA PRO A 37 9.82 5.66 -1.56
C PRO A 37 8.40 5.22 -1.94
N PHE A 38 7.82 4.24 -1.24
CA PHE A 38 6.51 3.69 -1.59
C PHE A 38 5.36 4.63 -1.22
N MET A 39 5.41 5.15 0.00
CA MET A 39 4.40 6.06 0.56
C MET A 39 5.08 7.06 1.49
N ASP A 40 4.80 8.35 1.30
CA ASP A 40 5.36 9.42 2.12
C ASP A 40 4.43 10.64 2.15
N THR A 41 4.55 11.47 3.18
CA THR A 41 3.83 12.73 3.31
C THR A 41 4.59 13.72 4.18
N ASP A 42 4.51 14.99 3.84
CA ASP A 42 4.94 16.12 4.67
C ASP A 42 3.78 16.74 5.49
N GLY A 43 2.60 16.09 5.47
CA GLY A 43 1.37 16.56 6.10
C GLY A 43 0.51 17.45 5.19
N VAL A 44 1.04 17.95 4.08
CA VAL A 44 0.35 18.76 3.08
C VAL A 44 0.23 18.02 1.76
N SER A 45 1.34 17.51 1.26
CA SER A 45 1.42 16.72 0.02
C SER A 45 1.65 15.25 0.32
N ARG A 46 1.24 14.41 -0.62
CA ARG A 46 1.44 12.97 -0.61
C ARG A 46 2.31 12.61 -1.82
N LYS A 47 3.19 11.66 -1.64
CA LYS A 47 4.08 11.17 -2.70
C LYS A 47 4.44 9.71 -2.47
N GLY A 48 4.90 9.05 -3.51
CA GLY A 48 5.40 7.69 -3.46
C GLY A 48 4.80 6.81 -4.55
N ILE A 49 5.50 5.74 -4.88
CA ILE A 49 5.13 4.85 -6.00
C ILE A 49 3.71 4.31 -5.82
N ALA A 50 3.38 3.84 -4.63
CA ALA A 50 2.07 3.26 -4.35
C ALA A 50 0.97 4.32 -4.28
N ILE A 51 1.29 5.53 -3.82
CA ILE A 51 0.36 6.67 -3.83
C ILE A 51 -0.01 7.04 -5.28
N ASP A 52 1.00 7.23 -6.14
CA ASP A 52 0.78 7.60 -7.55
C ASP A 52 0.00 6.51 -8.30
N ILE A 53 0.28 5.23 -8.02
CA ILE A 53 -0.48 4.11 -8.61
C ILE A 53 -1.94 4.15 -8.16
N ALA A 54 -2.21 4.35 -6.87
CA ALA A 54 -3.57 4.39 -6.35
C ALA A 54 -4.34 5.60 -6.91
N GLU A 55 -3.75 6.80 -6.90
CA GLU A 55 -4.38 8.00 -7.42
C GLU A 55 -4.76 7.84 -8.89
N GLU A 56 -3.87 7.31 -9.73
CA GLU A 56 -4.17 7.06 -11.14
C GLU A 56 -5.22 5.96 -11.32
N LEU A 57 -5.15 4.88 -10.53
CA LEU A 57 -6.10 3.77 -10.57
C LEU A 57 -7.53 4.25 -10.23
N PHE A 58 -7.70 4.96 -9.12
CA PHE A 58 -9.00 5.46 -8.71
C PHE A 58 -9.55 6.53 -9.65
N ARG A 59 -8.67 7.37 -10.22
CA ARG A 59 -9.04 8.35 -11.24
C ARG A 59 -9.63 7.67 -12.49
N ARG A 60 -9.04 6.55 -12.94
CA ARG A 60 -9.48 5.82 -14.14
C ARG A 60 -10.82 5.09 -13.95
N VAL A 61 -11.05 4.55 -12.76
CA VAL A 61 -12.33 3.90 -12.42
C VAL A 61 -13.40 4.89 -11.95
N GLU A 62 -13.09 6.20 -11.90
CA GLU A 62 -13.99 7.27 -11.46
C GLU A 62 -14.63 6.99 -10.08
N LEU A 63 -13.89 6.34 -9.18
CA LEU A 63 -14.34 6.00 -7.84
C LEU A 63 -13.83 7.02 -6.82
N ALA A 64 -14.74 7.56 -6.01
CA ALA A 64 -14.38 8.48 -4.95
C ALA A 64 -13.57 7.80 -3.84
N PHE A 65 -12.47 8.41 -3.43
CA PHE A 65 -11.58 7.90 -2.38
C PHE A 65 -10.92 9.04 -1.60
N GLU A 66 -10.39 8.70 -0.43
CA GLU A 66 -9.49 9.54 0.35
C GLU A 66 -8.28 8.75 0.82
N ILE A 67 -7.09 9.33 0.81
CA ILE A 67 -5.89 8.71 1.37
C ILE A 67 -5.65 9.28 2.77
N VAL A 68 -5.52 8.38 3.76
CA VAL A 68 -5.32 8.72 5.17
C VAL A 68 -4.07 8.03 5.70
N PHE A 69 -3.11 8.82 6.19
CA PHE A 69 -1.90 8.29 6.79
C PHE A 69 -2.13 7.90 8.25
N VAL A 70 -1.79 6.66 8.58
CA VAL A 70 -1.88 6.09 9.94
C VAL A 70 -0.68 5.17 10.18
N PRO A 71 -0.35 4.81 11.43
CA PRO A 71 0.68 3.81 11.70
C PRO A 71 0.39 2.46 10.99
N PRO A 72 1.41 1.72 10.52
CA PRO A 72 1.23 0.51 9.69
C PRO A 72 0.33 -0.53 10.32
N LYS A 73 0.56 -0.87 11.59
CA LYS A 73 -0.28 -1.85 12.32
C LYS A 73 -1.73 -1.39 12.42
N ARG A 74 -1.98 -0.09 12.56
CA ARG A 74 -3.34 0.48 12.59
C ARG A 74 -4.00 0.41 11.22
N ALA A 75 -3.25 0.65 10.13
CA ALA A 75 -3.75 0.50 8.76
C ALA A 75 -4.28 -0.91 8.52
N TYR A 76 -3.50 -1.93 8.88
CA TYR A 76 -3.92 -3.33 8.77
C TYR A 76 -5.16 -3.64 9.62
N ILE A 77 -5.19 -3.22 10.89
CA ILE A 77 -6.35 -3.42 11.78
C ILE A 77 -7.61 -2.79 11.18
N PHE A 78 -7.55 -1.55 10.73
CA PHE A 78 -8.72 -0.89 10.17
C PHE A 78 -9.19 -1.54 8.86
N ALA A 79 -8.27 -1.96 7.98
CA ALA A 79 -8.62 -2.68 6.76
C ALA A 79 -9.32 -4.02 7.05
N THR A 80 -8.98 -4.70 8.15
CA THR A 80 -9.60 -5.98 8.53
C THR A 80 -10.88 -5.85 9.36
N THR A 81 -11.09 -4.73 10.08
CA THR A 81 -12.17 -4.61 11.07
C THR A 81 -13.20 -3.53 10.77
N THR A 82 -12.91 -2.61 9.86
CA THR A 82 -13.77 -1.45 9.60
C THR A 82 -14.17 -1.39 8.14
N PRO A 83 -15.46 -1.60 7.79
CA PRO A 83 -15.95 -1.47 6.42
C PRO A 83 -15.54 -0.15 5.75
N GLY A 84 -15.37 -0.19 4.42
CA GLY A 84 -15.00 0.98 3.63
C GLY A 84 -13.52 1.36 3.69
N ASN A 85 -12.68 0.58 4.39
CA ASN A 85 -11.24 0.80 4.43
C ASN A 85 -10.48 -0.20 3.56
N CYS A 86 -9.48 0.31 2.86
CA CYS A 86 -8.43 -0.47 2.20
C CYS A 86 -7.08 -0.01 2.74
N VAL A 87 -6.09 -0.89 2.80
CA VAL A 87 -4.68 -0.53 3.05
C VAL A 87 -3.89 -0.69 1.75
N ILE A 88 -3.03 0.28 1.44
CA ILE A 88 -2.26 0.27 0.20
C ILE A 88 -0.86 -0.31 0.43
N ALA A 89 -0.35 -1.02 -0.58
CA ALA A 89 1.02 -1.54 -0.64
C ALA A 89 1.45 -2.37 0.58
N ILE A 90 0.50 -3.13 1.14
CA ILE A 90 0.78 -4.09 2.21
C ILE A 90 1.29 -5.40 1.60
N GLU A 91 2.21 -6.07 2.30
CA GLU A 91 2.66 -7.39 1.87
C GLU A 91 1.53 -8.41 1.98
N ARG A 92 1.29 -9.14 0.88
CA ARG A 92 0.39 -10.28 0.85
C ARG A 92 1.08 -11.50 1.44
N SER A 93 0.47 -12.10 2.44
CA SER A 93 0.96 -13.29 3.13
C SER A 93 -0.17 -14.29 3.33
N GLN A 94 0.18 -15.56 3.58
CA GLN A 94 -0.80 -16.62 3.83
C GLN A 94 -1.71 -16.29 5.01
N ASP A 95 -1.18 -15.70 6.07
CA ASP A 95 -1.94 -15.34 7.28
C ASP A 95 -2.94 -14.19 7.06
N ARG A 96 -2.69 -13.37 6.05
CA ARG A 96 -3.52 -12.23 5.67
C ARG A 96 -4.52 -12.56 4.56
N GLU A 97 -4.28 -13.64 3.81
CA GLU A 97 -5.02 -13.99 2.58
C GLU A 97 -6.53 -14.03 2.77
N ALA A 98 -7.02 -14.76 3.76
CA ALA A 98 -8.46 -14.95 4.01
C ALA A 98 -9.13 -13.77 4.72
N LYS A 99 -8.36 -12.76 5.17
CA LYS A 99 -8.87 -11.66 6.00
C LYS A 99 -9.19 -10.41 5.19
N LEU A 100 -8.83 -10.38 3.91
CA LEU A 100 -8.90 -9.18 3.07
C LEU A 100 -9.28 -9.54 1.63
N GLN A 101 -9.76 -8.55 0.88
CA GLN A 101 -9.91 -8.63 -0.57
C GLN A 101 -8.75 -7.91 -1.24
N TRP A 102 -8.05 -8.58 -2.16
CA TRP A 102 -6.79 -8.15 -2.72
C TRP A 102 -6.92 -7.56 -4.12
N ILE A 103 -6.18 -6.48 -4.38
CA ILE A 103 -6.05 -5.83 -5.68
C ILE A 103 -4.56 -5.62 -5.92
N GLY A 104 -4.02 -6.29 -6.93
CA GLY A 104 -2.58 -6.26 -7.16
C GLY A 104 -2.07 -7.13 -8.29
N PRO A 105 -0.74 -7.29 -8.36
CA PRO A 105 0.24 -6.63 -7.49
C PRO A 105 0.46 -5.16 -7.84
N PHE A 106 0.77 -4.33 -6.82
CA PHE A 106 1.26 -2.96 -7.03
C PHE A 106 2.77 -2.94 -7.21
N LEU A 107 3.46 -3.74 -6.39
CA LEU A 107 4.91 -3.83 -6.33
C LEU A 107 5.33 -5.28 -6.02
N MET A 108 6.51 -5.64 -6.48
CA MET A 108 7.24 -6.79 -6.00
C MET A 108 8.48 -6.30 -5.27
N THR A 109 8.65 -6.70 -4.00
CA THR A 109 9.77 -6.28 -3.18
C THR A 109 10.56 -7.49 -2.66
N ARG A 110 11.87 -7.31 -2.53
CA ARG A 110 12.77 -8.27 -1.89
C ARG A 110 13.14 -7.76 -0.52
N HIS A 111 13.16 -8.63 0.47
CA HIS A 111 13.61 -8.33 1.82
C HIS A 111 14.97 -8.94 2.06
N ALA A 112 15.86 -8.18 2.67
CA ALA A 112 17.21 -8.61 2.95
C ALA A 112 17.62 -8.28 4.38
N PHE A 113 18.60 -9.03 4.88
CA PHE A 113 19.36 -8.64 6.07
C PHE A 113 20.43 -7.64 5.68
N TYR A 114 20.59 -6.65 6.53
CA TYR A 114 21.61 -5.61 6.45
C TYR A 114 22.45 -5.61 7.73
N ARG A 115 23.76 -5.37 7.61
CA ARG A 115 24.68 -5.24 8.71
C ARG A 115 25.60 -4.04 8.56
N MET A 116 26.29 -3.65 9.60
CA MET A 116 27.41 -2.71 9.48
C MET A 116 28.50 -3.30 8.59
N THR A 117 29.16 -2.49 7.80
CA THR A 117 30.19 -2.94 6.83
C THR A 117 31.35 -3.64 7.52
N ASP A 118 31.73 -3.17 8.73
CA ASP A 118 32.81 -3.72 9.56
C ASP A 118 32.37 -4.86 10.49
N SER A 119 31.08 -5.20 10.50
CA SER A 119 30.57 -6.32 11.32
C SER A 119 31.04 -7.68 10.78
N PRO A 120 31.46 -8.61 11.66
CA PRO A 120 31.79 -9.99 11.27
C PRO A 120 30.58 -10.87 11.02
N ASN A 121 29.36 -10.37 11.21
CA ASN A 121 28.10 -11.14 11.19
C ASN A 121 27.71 -11.50 9.76
N HIS A 122 28.29 -12.55 9.20
CA HIS A 122 27.96 -13.05 7.87
C HIS A 122 26.85 -14.09 7.90
N ILE A 123 25.84 -13.93 7.04
CA ILE A 123 24.66 -14.78 6.95
C ILE A 123 24.68 -15.55 5.62
N ARG A 124 24.75 -16.86 5.67
CA ARG A 124 24.76 -17.76 4.50
C ARG A 124 23.40 -18.41 4.25
N SER A 125 22.61 -18.59 5.31
CA SER A 125 21.24 -19.11 5.27
C SER A 125 20.32 -18.26 6.13
N LEU A 126 19.00 -18.48 6.07
CA LEU A 126 18.04 -17.79 6.93
C LEU A 126 18.29 -18.18 8.41
N GLU A 127 18.58 -19.46 8.66
CA GLU A 127 18.82 -20.01 9.99
C GLU A 127 20.04 -19.38 10.68
N ASP A 128 21.07 -18.97 9.92
CA ASP A 128 22.25 -18.28 10.46
C ASP A 128 21.88 -16.95 11.14
N ALA A 129 20.72 -16.38 10.82
CA ALA A 129 20.26 -15.15 11.43
C ALA A 129 19.68 -15.35 12.85
N THR A 130 19.29 -16.57 13.22
CA THR A 130 18.60 -16.88 14.49
C THR A 130 19.33 -16.39 15.76
N PRO A 131 20.67 -16.46 15.88
CA PRO A 131 21.35 -16.01 17.10
C PRO A 131 21.50 -14.50 17.20
N TYR A 132 21.13 -13.73 16.18
CA TYR A 132 21.33 -12.30 16.13
C TYR A 132 20.08 -11.52 16.54
N ARG A 133 20.28 -10.33 17.11
CA ARG A 133 19.20 -9.36 17.37
C ARG A 133 18.79 -8.71 16.06
N ILE A 134 17.60 -9.00 15.58
CA ILE A 134 17.11 -8.57 14.26
C ILE A 134 16.14 -7.40 14.44
N GLY A 135 16.48 -6.23 13.92
CA GLY A 135 15.55 -5.09 13.86
C GLY A 135 14.61 -5.22 12.68
N THR A 136 13.34 -4.97 12.90
CA THR A 136 12.30 -5.01 11.85
C THR A 136 11.38 -3.80 11.94
N PHE A 137 10.54 -3.61 10.90
CA PHE A 137 9.52 -2.59 10.89
C PHE A 137 8.20 -3.13 11.46
N LEU A 138 7.64 -2.43 12.44
CA LEU A 138 6.41 -2.84 13.14
C LEU A 138 5.23 -2.99 12.17
N GLY A 139 4.67 -4.20 12.11
CA GLY A 139 3.52 -4.54 11.25
C GLY A 139 3.91 -4.88 9.80
N SER A 140 5.20 -5.02 9.49
CA SER A 140 5.66 -5.53 8.20
C SER A 140 5.42 -7.03 8.07
N GLY A 141 5.13 -7.50 6.85
CA GLY A 141 5.03 -8.93 6.57
C GLY A 141 6.35 -9.67 6.74
N SER A 142 7.49 -8.99 6.54
CA SER A 142 8.81 -9.56 6.82
C SER A 142 9.04 -9.80 8.31
N SER A 143 8.53 -8.93 9.20
CA SER A 143 8.55 -9.16 10.65
C SER A 143 7.75 -10.42 11.01
N GLU A 144 6.50 -10.51 10.53
CA GLU A 144 5.63 -11.66 10.77
C GLU A 144 6.25 -12.96 10.23
N TYR A 145 6.90 -12.90 9.05
CA TYR A 145 7.60 -14.03 8.47
C TYR A 145 8.75 -14.53 9.36
N LEU A 146 9.63 -13.63 9.83
CA LEU A 146 10.75 -14.00 10.70
C LEU A 146 10.28 -14.57 12.04
N GLU A 147 9.24 -13.99 12.63
CA GLU A 147 8.60 -14.50 13.85
C GLU A 147 8.01 -15.90 13.63
N SER A 148 7.38 -16.16 12.47
CA SER A 148 6.84 -17.48 12.13
C SER A 148 7.92 -18.56 11.97
N MET A 149 9.16 -18.13 11.64
CA MET A 149 10.35 -18.98 11.59
C MET A 149 11.02 -19.15 12.96
N GLY A 150 10.42 -18.63 14.04
CA GLY A 150 10.91 -18.74 15.42
C GLY A 150 12.02 -17.76 15.78
N MET A 151 12.23 -16.70 15.01
CA MET A 151 13.22 -15.68 15.30
C MET A 151 12.65 -14.60 16.21
N GLU A 152 13.44 -14.12 17.16
CA GLU A 152 13.09 -12.94 17.96
C GLU A 152 13.47 -11.67 17.19
N VAL A 153 12.49 -10.77 17.03
CA VAL A 153 12.68 -9.51 16.30
C VAL A 153 12.42 -8.30 17.19
N ASP A 154 13.24 -7.27 17.06
CA ASP A 154 13.06 -5.96 17.68
C ASP A 154 12.31 -5.05 16.72
N GLN A 155 10.99 -4.90 16.92
CA GLN A 155 10.12 -4.13 16.06
C GLN A 155 10.20 -2.62 16.35
N ALA A 156 10.64 -1.84 15.37
CA ALA A 156 10.67 -0.38 15.44
C ALA A 156 9.46 0.24 14.72
N PRO A 157 8.93 1.37 15.20
CA PRO A 157 7.80 2.06 14.56
C PRO A 157 8.16 2.71 13.21
N SER A 158 9.45 2.80 12.86
CA SER A 158 9.95 3.28 11.58
C SER A 158 11.30 2.65 11.23
N ASN A 159 11.60 2.55 9.93
CA ASN A 159 12.84 1.92 9.46
C ASN A 159 14.10 2.77 9.72
N ASP A 160 14.00 4.09 9.76
CA ASP A 160 15.10 4.99 10.11
C ASP A 160 15.62 4.74 11.53
N LEU A 161 14.76 4.37 12.47
CA LEU A 161 15.17 3.96 13.82
C LEU A 161 15.98 2.67 13.80
N ASN A 162 15.71 1.75 12.88
CA ASN A 162 16.51 0.53 12.73
C ASN A 162 17.93 0.82 12.21
N VAL A 163 18.08 1.78 11.27
CA VAL A 163 19.40 2.26 10.85
C VAL A 163 20.21 2.73 12.07
N ARG A 164 19.61 3.60 12.89
CA ARG A 164 20.28 4.11 14.11
C ARG A 164 20.57 3.03 15.14
N LYS A 165 19.66 2.05 15.34
CA LYS A 165 19.89 0.91 16.24
C LYS A 165 21.06 0.06 15.77
N LEU A 166 21.19 -0.17 14.46
CA LEU A 166 22.28 -0.93 13.88
C LEU A 166 23.61 -0.22 14.08
N GLU A 167 23.68 1.09 13.80
CA GLU A 167 24.87 1.92 14.03
C GLU A 167 25.30 1.96 15.51
N LEU A 168 24.34 1.93 16.43
CA LEU A 168 24.59 1.92 17.88
C LEU A 168 24.85 0.51 18.46
N GLY A 169 24.86 -0.54 17.62
CA GLY A 169 25.03 -1.92 18.06
C GLY A 169 23.89 -2.45 18.94
N ARG A 170 22.70 -1.84 18.87
CA ARG A 170 21.51 -2.30 19.61
C ARG A 170 20.84 -3.48 18.94
N ILE A 171 20.97 -3.60 17.63
CA ILE A 171 20.65 -4.75 16.81
C ILE A 171 21.89 -5.18 16.05
N ASP A 172 21.95 -6.43 15.65
CA ASP A 172 23.07 -7.02 14.92
C ASP A 172 22.82 -7.08 13.42
N LEU A 173 21.53 -7.24 13.06
CA LEU A 173 21.02 -7.25 11.70
C LEU A 173 19.77 -6.35 11.61
N TRP A 174 19.61 -5.70 10.46
CA TRP A 174 18.38 -5.02 10.10
C TRP A 174 17.70 -5.75 8.93
N ALA A 175 16.47 -6.20 9.13
CA ALA A 175 15.66 -6.81 8.09
C ALA A 175 14.73 -5.75 7.48
N SER A 176 14.91 -5.47 6.19
CA SER A 176 14.13 -4.47 5.46
C SER A 176 13.97 -4.85 3.98
N ASP A 177 13.01 -4.25 3.32
CA ASP A 177 12.95 -4.31 1.86
C ASP A 177 14.13 -3.57 1.23
N THR A 178 14.55 -4.06 0.05
CA THR A 178 15.79 -3.57 -0.57
C THR A 178 15.67 -2.15 -1.12
N VAL A 179 14.46 -1.68 -1.41
CA VAL A 179 14.24 -0.34 -1.97
C VAL A 179 14.26 0.70 -0.87
N SER A 180 13.45 0.53 0.19
CA SER A 180 13.45 1.43 1.36
C SER A 180 14.82 1.47 2.02
N ALA A 181 15.49 0.31 2.16
CA ALA A 181 16.82 0.26 2.74
C ALA A 181 17.84 1.08 1.91
N SER A 182 17.80 0.98 0.58
CA SER A 182 18.72 1.74 -0.27
C SER A 182 18.55 3.26 -0.12
N VAL A 183 17.31 3.73 0.02
CA VAL A 183 17.00 5.15 0.27
C VAL A 183 17.54 5.57 1.62
N LEU A 184 17.22 4.85 2.69
CA LEU A 184 17.63 5.21 4.06
C LEU A 184 19.14 5.14 4.27
N ILE A 185 19.82 4.15 3.71
CA ILE A 185 21.29 4.04 3.76
C ILE A 185 21.93 5.28 3.11
N LYS A 186 21.40 5.68 1.93
CA LYS A 186 21.91 6.86 1.21
C LYS A 186 21.62 8.16 1.96
N GLU A 187 20.40 8.36 2.44
CA GLU A 187 19.97 9.58 3.13
C GLU A 187 20.72 9.79 4.46
N ASN A 188 21.00 8.72 5.18
CA ASN A 188 21.74 8.77 6.44
C ASN A 188 23.28 8.68 6.26
N ASN A 189 23.76 8.52 5.01
CA ASN A 189 25.18 8.23 4.74
C ASN A 189 25.72 7.09 5.61
N ALA A 190 24.88 6.05 5.82
CA ALA A 190 25.15 4.99 6.78
C ALA A 190 26.12 3.95 6.21
N ASN A 191 27.06 3.50 7.05
CA ASN A 191 28.05 2.47 6.68
C ASN A 191 27.47 1.04 6.80
N ILE A 192 26.39 0.80 6.04
CA ILE A 192 25.58 -0.42 6.08
C ILE A 192 25.63 -1.11 4.72
N VAL A 193 25.72 -2.43 4.74
CA VAL A 193 25.76 -3.27 3.54
C VAL A 193 24.67 -4.33 3.59
N MET A 194 24.09 -4.61 2.41
CA MET A 194 23.19 -5.75 2.24
C MET A 194 23.99 -7.05 2.36
N GLU A 195 23.56 -7.93 3.24
CA GLU A 195 24.20 -9.23 3.44
C GLU A 195 23.50 -10.35 2.64
N ARG A 196 22.18 -10.49 2.80
CA ARG A 196 21.46 -11.57 2.15
C ARG A 196 19.98 -11.25 1.94
N VAL A 197 19.47 -11.52 0.74
CA VAL A 197 18.02 -11.56 0.46
C VAL A 197 17.45 -12.86 1.04
N PHE A 198 16.38 -12.78 1.81
CA PHE A 198 15.73 -13.93 2.44
C PHE A 198 14.26 -14.12 2.04
N LEU A 199 13.60 -13.09 1.49
CA LEU A 199 12.19 -13.15 1.16
C LEU A 199 11.89 -12.28 -0.07
N THR A 200 10.96 -12.72 -0.90
CA THR A 200 10.35 -11.89 -1.96
C THR A 200 8.85 -11.85 -1.72
N THR A 201 8.25 -10.67 -1.71
CA THR A 201 6.83 -10.47 -1.46
C THR A 201 6.17 -9.66 -2.57
N LEU A 202 4.87 -9.86 -2.73
CA LEU A 202 4.01 -8.95 -3.49
C LEU A 202 3.41 -7.92 -2.53
N ARG A 203 3.46 -6.66 -2.91
CA ARG A 203 2.74 -5.59 -2.21
C ARG A 203 1.50 -5.26 -3.02
N GLU A 204 0.36 -5.31 -2.35
CA GLU A 204 -0.95 -5.14 -2.97
C GLU A 204 -1.80 -4.15 -2.17
N MET A 205 -2.84 -3.63 -2.77
CA MET A 205 -3.90 -2.99 -2.01
C MET A 205 -4.83 -4.07 -1.48
N ALA A 206 -5.20 -3.97 -0.22
CA ALA A 206 -6.05 -4.93 0.46
C ALA A 206 -7.22 -4.23 1.15
N CYS A 207 -8.44 -4.63 0.79
CA CYS A 207 -9.67 -4.01 1.25
C CYS A 207 -10.41 -4.88 2.26
N HIS A 208 -11.25 -4.26 3.09
CA HIS A 208 -12.12 -4.96 4.04
C HIS A 208 -12.93 -6.05 3.33
N PRO A 209 -13.18 -7.21 3.96
CA PRO A 209 -13.91 -8.34 3.34
C PRO A 209 -15.31 -7.99 2.81
N SER A 210 -15.97 -6.98 3.39
CA SER A 210 -17.29 -6.52 2.94
C SER A 210 -17.24 -5.50 1.79
N THR A 211 -16.06 -5.19 1.26
CA THR A 211 -15.97 -4.32 0.06
C THR A 211 -16.70 -4.99 -1.11
N ASP A 212 -17.48 -4.21 -1.85
CA ASP A 212 -18.22 -4.75 -2.98
C ASP A 212 -17.28 -5.47 -3.97
N PRO A 213 -17.50 -6.76 -4.26
CA PRO A 213 -16.66 -7.51 -5.20
C PRO A 213 -16.61 -6.89 -6.60
N ALA A 214 -17.65 -6.13 -7.01
CA ALA A 214 -17.65 -5.42 -8.27
C ALA A 214 -16.62 -4.29 -8.29
N ILE A 215 -16.45 -3.57 -7.17
CA ILE A 215 -15.41 -2.54 -6.99
C ILE A 215 -14.02 -3.18 -7.05
N VAL A 216 -13.81 -4.26 -6.29
CA VAL A 216 -12.52 -4.98 -6.28
C VAL A 216 -12.15 -5.46 -7.67
N LYS A 217 -13.11 -6.03 -8.40
CA LYS A 217 -12.91 -6.48 -9.78
C LYS A 217 -12.60 -5.33 -10.73
N ALA A 218 -13.32 -4.21 -10.63
CA ALA A 218 -13.09 -3.04 -11.48
C ALA A 218 -11.67 -2.48 -11.28
N LEU A 219 -11.24 -2.33 -10.02
CA LEU A 219 -9.89 -1.89 -9.68
C LEU A 219 -8.83 -2.88 -10.18
N GLN A 220 -9.06 -4.18 -10.05
CA GLN A 220 -8.12 -5.20 -10.54
C GLN A 220 -7.99 -5.17 -12.07
N VAL A 221 -9.08 -5.04 -12.79
CA VAL A 221 -9.08 -4.96 -14.27
C VAL A 221 -8.34 -3.71 -14.74
N GLU A 222 -8.61 -2.57 -14.10
CA GLU A 222 -7.95 -1.33 -14.47
C GLU A 222 -6.46 -1.33 -14.13
N LEU A 223 -6.06 -1.92 -13.00
CA LEU A 223 -4.64 -2.10 -12.68
C LEU A 223 -3.92 -2.93 -13.74
N GLN A 224 -4.56 -3.99 -14.27
CA GLN A 224 -4.01 -4.76 -15.38
C GLN A 224 -3.88 -3.92 -16.66
N SER A 225 -4.86 -3.06 -16.95
CA SER A 225 -4.79 -2.09 -18.06
C SER A 225 -3.60 -1.14 -17.90
N MET A 226 -3.35 -0.64 -16.68
CA MET A 226 -2.20 0.23 -16.37
C MET A 226 -0.84 -0.47 -16.55
N TYR A 227 -0.78 -1.77 -16.37
CA TYR A 227 0.40 -2.57 -16.73
C TYR A 227 0.58 -2.67 -18.24
N GLN A 228 -0.50 -2.94 -18.98
CA GLN A 228 -0.46 -3.13 -20.43
C GLN A 228 -0.12 -1.85 -21.20
N ASP A 229 -0.60 -0.69 -20.74
CA ASP A 229 -0.35 0.60 -21.39
C ASP A 229 0.96 1.26 -20.92
N GLY A 230 1.73 0.59 -20.06
CA GLY A 230 3.03 1.05 -19.56
C GLY A 230 2.94 2.15 -18.49
N THR A 231 1.75 2.46 -17.96
CA THR A 231 1.59 3.47 -16.91
C THR A 231 2.37 3.07 -15.65
N ILE A 232 2.26 1.80 -15.22
CA ILE A 232 3.00 1.30 -14.05
C ILE A 232 4.51 1.47 -14.24
N SER A 233 5.04 1.10 -15.41
CA SER A 233 6.48 1.26 -15.70
C SER A 233 6.93 2.73 -15.64
N ARG A 234 6.12 3.66 -16.14
CA ARG A 234 6.42 5.10 -16.05
C ARG A 234 6.41 5.61 -14.61
N LEU A 235 5.46 5.13 -13.79
CA LEU A 235 5.39 5.49 -12.37
C LEU A 235 6.61 4.95 -11.60
N TYR A 236 7.02 3.70 -11.86
CA TYR A 236 8.24 3.14 -11.26
C TYR A 236 9.49 3.93 -11.64
N ALA A 237 9.66 4.23 -12.93
CA ALA A 237 10.84 4.94 -13.41
C ALA A 237 11.01 6.32 -12.78
N ARG A 238 9.93 6.97 -12.36
CA ARG A 238 9.96 8.28 -11.67
C ARG A 238 10.69 8.21 -10.33
N TYR A 239 10.57 7.10 -9.62
CA TYR A 239 11.11 6.93 -8.25
C TYR A 239 12.37 6.06 -8.21
N LEU A 240 12.47 5.05 -9.06
CA LEU A 240 13.52 4.03 -9.02
C LEU A 240 14.55 4.18 -10.16
N GLY A 241 14.29 5.08 -11.10
CA GLY A 241 15.10 5.24 -12.29
C GLY A 241 14.69 4.29 -13.44
N PRO A 242 15.23 4.50 -14.64
CA PRO A 242 14.89 3.69 -15.80
C PRO A 242 15.47 2.28 -15.67
N GLY A 243 14.66 1.26 -16.00
CA GLY A 243 15.11 -0.15 -16.09
C GLY A 243 14.84 -1.01 -14.88
N VAL A 244 13.94 -0.57 -13.98
CA VAL A 244 13.43 -1.38 -12.86
C VAL A 244 12.13 -2.06 -13.24
#